data_028e766f5359af0f2203831cf25dd292
#
_entry.id   028e766f5359af0f2203831cf25dd292
#
_cell.length_a   1.000
_cell.length_b   1.000
_cell.length_c   1.000
_cell.angle_alpha   90.00
_cell.angle_beta   90.00
_cell.angle_gamma   90.00
#
_symmetry.space_group_name_H-M   'P 1'
#
loop_
_entity.id
_entity.type
_entity.pdbx_description
1 polymer ?
#
loop_
_entity_poly.entity_id
_entity_poly.type
_entity_poly.pdbx_seq_one_letter_code
_entity_poly.pdbx_strand_id
1 'polypeptide(L)'
;MDKKILYPVLLVISTIMIFAFAPKISSCNTDKTVVKAEGGIQFIEENWSKAKAEAKKQNKLIFLDAYTSWCGPCKMLKRNTFPDKAAGEFFNKNFINVALDMEKGDGIAVAETYQVNAYPTLIITDADGNIVSYTKGYINAEQLIEFGKYGLSKSTK
;
A
#
# COMPACT_ATOMS: atom_id res chain seq x y z
N MET A 1 60.35 -51.73 38.01
CA MET A 1 60.10 -51.76 36.54
C MET A 1 58.69 -51.30 36.36
N ASP A 2 58.30 -50.17 35.84
CA ASP A 2 58.93 -49.08 35.13
C ASP A 2 58.25 -47.78 35.45
N LYS A 3 59.05 -46.85 35.74
CA LYS A 3 58.77 -45.40 35.71
C LYS A 3 58.26 -45.02 34.33
N LYS A 4 57.22 -44.32 34.26
CA LYS A 4 56.89 -43.32 33.24
C LYS A 4 55.36 -43.11 33.27
N ILE A 5 55.00 -41.98 33.71
CA ILE A 5 53.88 -41.19 33.18
C ILE A 5 53.57 -40.16 34.26
N LEU A 6 54.36 -39.13 34.25
CA LEU A 6 54.04 -37.95 35.02
C LEU A 6 54.22 -36.72 34.11
N TYR A 7 53.64 -36.71 32.97
CA TYR A 7 53.49 -35.56 32.07
C TYR A 7 52.33 -35.90 31.14
N PRO A 8 51.24 -35.34 31.32
CA PRO A 8 50.86 -34.02 30.77
C PRO A 8 49.63 -33.38 31.47
N VAL A 9 49.84 -32.80 32.63
CA VAL A 9 48.74 -32.07 33.28
C VAL A 9 48.86 -30.55 33.11
N LEU A 10 49.88 -30.08 32.44
CA LEU A 10 50.16 -28.65 32.33
C LEU A 10 49.98 -28.01 30.95
N LEU A 11 49.33 -28.70 30.02
CA LEU A 11 49.12 -28.16 28.65
C LEU A 11 47.68 -27.96 28.22
N VAL A 12 46.75 -27.98 29.16
CA VAL A 12 45.31 -27.82 28.83
C VAL A 12 44.74 -26.46 29.24
N ILE A 13 45.54 -25.55 29.78
CA ILE A 13 45.04 -24.22 30.17
C ILE A 13 45.57 -23.17 29.22
N SER A 14 45.29 -23.31 27.94
CA SER A 14 45.44 -22.22 26.94
C SER A 14 44.55 -22.43 25.75
N THR A 15 43.28 -22.71 25.99
CA THR A 15 42.26 -22.47 24.95
C THR A 15 41.69 -21.09 25.18
N ILE A 16 42.31 -20.16 24.52
CA ILE A 16 41.85 -18.80 24.30
C ILE A 16 40.39 -18.86 23.78
N MET A 17 39.50 -18.37 24.61
CA MET A 17 38.12 -18.15 24.29
C MET A 17 38.05 -17.01 23.24
N ILE A 18 38.21 -17.35 21.97
CA ILE A 18 37.94 -16.43 20.87
C ILE A 18 36.42 -16.29 20.79
N PHE A 19 35.91 -15.28 21.51
CA PHE A 19 34.55 -14.82 21.37
C PHE A 19 34.42 -14.23 19.94
N ALA A 20 33.96 -15.05 19.01
CA ALA A 20 33.67 -14.63 17.68
C ALA A 20 32.49 -13.63 17.75
N PHE A 21 32.82 -12.34 17.80
CA PHE A 21 31.93 -11.24 17.58
C PHE A 21 31.55 -11.26 16.08
N ALA A 22 30.56 -12.07 15.72
CA ALA A 22 30.01 -12.04 14.39
C ALA A 22 29.23 -10.72 14.25
N PRO A 23 29.58 -9.84 13.29
CA PRO A 23 28.75 -8.70 13.00
C PRO A 23 27.41 -9.23 12.46
N LYS A 24 26.32 -8.98 13.18
CA LYS A 24 24.97 -9.08 12.63
C LYS A 24 24.91 -8.15 11.41
N ILE A 25 25.04 -8.72 10.22
CA ILE A 25 24.68 -8.04 9.00
C ILE A 25 23.16 -7.85 9.10
N SER A 26 22.74 -6.68 9.57
CA SER A 26 21.38 -6.22 9.42
C SER A 26 21.12 -6.16 7.93
N SER A 27 20.38 -7.16 7.43
CA SER A 27 19.80 -7.10 6.10
C SER A 27 19.00 -5.82 6.05
N CYS A 28 19.52 -4.82 5.36
CA CYS A 28 18.80 -3.62 5.01
C CYS A 28 17.73 -4.05 4.02
N ASN A 29 16.60 -4.47 4.57
CA ASN A 29 15.37 -4.62 3.82
C ASN A 29 15.05 -3.22 3.31
N THR A 30 15.31 -2.97 2.05
CA THR A 30 14.86 -1.77 1.36
C THR A 30 13.35 -1.91 1.14
N ASP A 31 12.63 -1.97 2.26
CA ASP A 31 11.23 -1.63 2.26
C ASP A 31 11.19 -0.16 1.85
N LYS A 32 10.72 0.08 0.63
CA LYS A 32 10.38 1.42 0.18
C LYS A 32 9.39 1.96 1.20
N THR A 33 9.91 2.65 2.18
CA THR A 33 9.12 3.41 3.14
C THR A 33 8.25 4.33 2.31
N VAL A 34 6.98 3.95 2.17
CA VAL A 34 5.94 4.86 1.71
C VAL A 34 6.05 6.04 2.65
N VAL A 35 6.56 7.16 2.16
CA VAL A 35 6.58 8.43 2.89
C VAL A 35 5.12 8.71 3.20
N LYS A 36 4.73 8.41 4.44
CA LYS A 36 3.40 8.67 4.97
C LYS A 36 3.22 10.18 4.90
N ALA A 37 2.54 10.66 3.86
CA ALA A 37 2.09 12.03 3.82
C ALA A 37 1.20 12.23 5.05
N GLU A 38 1.67 13.03 6.01
CA GLU A 38 0.93 13.28 7.24
C GLU A 38 -0.39 13.95 6.86
N GLY A 39 -1.47 13.15 6.90
CA GLY A 39 -2.84 13.63 6.82
C GLY A 39 -3.67 13.22 5.61
N GLY A 40 -3.11 12.91 4.42
CA GLY A 40 -3.87 12.65 3.21
C GLY A 40 -4.22 11.17 2.94
N ILE A 41 -4.96 10.93 1.85
CA ILE A 41 -5.27 9.58 1.37
C ILE A 41 -3.98 8.90 0.91
N GLN A 42 -3.74 7.67 1.38
CA GLN A 42 -2.60 6.85 1.01
C GLN A 42 -3.02 5.89 -0.09
N PHE A 43 -2.34 5.94 -1.23
CA PHE A 43 -2.66 5.11 -2.39
C PHE A 43 -1.63 4.01 -2.61
N ILE A 44 -2.11 2.86 -3.06
CA ILE A 44 -1.32 1.87 -3.78
C ILE A 44 -1.20 2.42 -5.20
N GLU A 45 0.02 2.71 -5.63
CA GLU A 45 0.25 3.25 -6.98
C GLU A 45 0.40 2.13 -8.00
N GLU A 46 -0.31 2.24 -9.14
CA GLU A 46 -0.14 1.44 -10.36
C GLU A 46 -0.21 -0.09 -10.17
N ASN A 47 -0.93 -0.59 -9.15
CA ASN A 47 -0.99 -2.03 -8.87
C ASN A 47 -2.40 -2.48 -8.43
N TRP A 48 -3.22 -2.80 -9.42
CA TRP A 48 -4.60 -3.25 -9.23
C TRP A 48 -4.68 -4.61 -8.52
N SER A 49 -3.81 -5.54 -8.91
CA SER A 49 -3.78 -6.87 -8.31
C SER A 49 -3.47 -6.84 -6.82
N LYS A 50 -2.52 -5.98 -6.41
CA LYS A 50 -2.20 -5.75 -4.99
C LYS A 50 -3.38 -5.15 -4.25
N ALA A 51 -4.05 -4.17 -4.84
CA ALA A 51 -5.23 -3.54 -4.22
C ALA A 51 -6.34 -4.55 -3.94
N LYS A 52 -6.66 -5.44 -4.90
CA LYS A 52 -7.63 -6.52 -4.71
C LYS A 52 -7.21 -7.52 -3.64
N ALA A 53 -5.95 -7.92 -3.61
CA ALA A 53 -5.43 -8.84 -2.60
C ALA A 53 -5.54 -8.25 -1.19
N GLU A 54 -5.16 -6.98 -1.01
CA GLU A 54 -5.28 -6.29 0.28
C GLU A 54 -6.75 -6.06 0.69
N ALA A 55 -7.63 -5.77 -0.27
CA ALA A 55 -9.06 -5.63 -0.01
C ALA A 55 -9.69 -6.94 0.51
N LYS A 56 -9.37 -8.06 -0.13
CA LYS A 56 -9.80 -9.39 0.34
C LYS A 56 -9.28 -9.71 1.75
N LYS A 57 -7.99 -9.47 1.99
CA LYS A 57 -7.34 -9.73 3.27
C LYS A 57 -7.94 -8.91 4.41
N GLN A 58 -8.31 -7.65 4.15
CA GLN A 58 -8.81 -6.72 5.15
C GLN A 58 -10.35 -6.62 5.18
N ASN A 59 -11.05 -7.33 4.29
CA ASN A 59 -12.49 -7.26 4.09
C ASN A 59 -12.97 -5.81 3.89
N LYS A 60 -12.31 -5.09 2.99
CA LYS A 60 -12.61 -3.69 2.67
C LYS A 60 -13.02 -3.52 1.22
N LEU A 61 -13.76 -2.46 0.95
CA LEU A 61 -13.96 -1.97 -0.41
C LEU A 61 -12.67 -1.33 -0.94
N ILE A 62 -12.59 -1.21 -2.27
CA ILE A 62 -11.52 -0.52 -2.98
C ILE A 62 -12.02 0.85 -3.42
N PHE A 63 -11.24 1.90 -3.15
CA PHE A 63 -11.41 3.21 -3.77
C PHE A 63 -10.35 3.39 -4.86
N LEU A 64 -10.79 3.53 -6.10
CA LEU A 64 -9.95 3.69 -7.28
C LEU A 64 -10.03 5.13 -7.80
N ASP A 65 -8.87 5.81 -7.88
CA ASP A 65 -8.65 7.02 -8.67
C ASP A 65 -8.20 6.61 -10.08
N ALA A 66 -9.11 6.65 -11.04
CA ALA A 66 -8.83 6.41 -12.45
C ALA A 66 -8.46 7.74 -13.11
N TYR A 67 -7.17 7.95 -13.37
CA TYR A 67 -6.64 9.21 -13.88
C TYR A 67 -5.81 9.05 -15.15
N THR A 68 -5.39 10.17 -15.74
CA THR A 68 -4.32 10.25 -16.74
C THR A 68 -3.32 11.35 -16.37
N SER A 69 -2.08 11.21 -16.81
CA SER A 69 -1.00 12.15 -16.45
C SER A 69 -1.22 13.58 -16.97
N TRP A 70 -1.94 13.75 -18.06
CA TRP A 70 -2.27 15.04 -18.68
C TRP A 70 -3.55 15.70 -18.13
N CYS A 71 -4.37 14.97 -17.38
CA CYS A 71 -5.69 15.44 -16.89
C CYS A 71 -5.55 16.58 -15.87
N GLY A 72 -6.04 17.75 -16.18
CA GLY A 72 -6.02 18.93 -15.31
C GLY A 72 -6.84 18.73 -14.02
N PRO A 73 -8.13 18.33 -14.09
CA PRO A 73 -8.94 18.06 -12.89
C PRO A 73 -8.39 16.96 -12.00
N CYS A 74 -7.70 15.94 -12.55
CA CYS A 74 -7.02 14.92 -11.76
C CYS A 74 -5.88 15.51 -10.91
N LYS A 75 -5.10 16.43 -11.50
CA LYS A 75 -4.07 17.18 -10.77
C LYS A 75 -4.66 18.05 -9.67
N MET A 76 -5.88 18.56 -9.85
CA MET A 76 -6.59 19.30 -8.80
C MET A 76 -7.00 18.39 -7.64
N LEU A 77 -7.49 17.16 -7.90
CA LEU A 77 -7.75 16.17 -6.84
C LEU A 77 -6.49 15.88 -6.03
N LYS A 78 -5.39 15.57 -6.70
CA LYS A 78 -4.09 15.28 -6.06
C LYS A 78 -3.56 16.45 -5.22
N ARG A 79 -3.83 17.68 -5.62
CA ARG A 79 -3.34 18.87 -4.92
C ARG A 79 -4.27 19.34 -3.80
N ASN A 80 -5.58 19.28 -3.98
CA ASN A 80 -6.54 19.97 -3.13
C ASN A 80 -7.46 19.03 -2.32
N THR A 81 -7.76 17.83 -2.84
CA THR A 81 -8.74 16.91 -2.24
C THR A 81 -8.07 15.77 -1.48
N PHE A 82 -7.16 15.06 -2.13
CA PHE A 82 -6.52 13.89 -1.53
C PHE A 82 -5.58 14.21 -0.34
N PRO A 83 -4.92 15.38 -0.26
CA PRO A 83 -4.13 15.75 0.91
C PRO A 83 -4.97 16.17 2.13
N ASP A 84 -6.28 16.36 1.99
CA ASP A 84 -7.14 16.73 3.11
C ASP A 84 -7.09 15.68 4.23
N LYS A 85 -6.93 16.14 5.47
CA LYS A 85 -6.75 15.27 6.62
C LYS A 85 -7.99 14.44 6.93
N ALA A 86 -9.18 15.04 6.86
CA ALA A 86 -10.42 14.34 7.15
C ALA A 86 -10.73 13.29 6.07
N ALA A 87 -10.48 13.60 4.79
CA ALA A 87 -10.57 12.65 3.71
C ALA A 87 -9.56 11.50 3.89
N GLY A 88 -8.31 11.82 4.24
CA GLY A 88 -7.27 10.83 4.51
C GLY A 88 -7.65 9.87 5.64
N GLU A 89 -8.06 10.40 6.81
CA GLU A 89 -8.50 9.60 7.95
C GLU A 89 -9.67 8.69 7.58
N PHE A 90 -10.66 9.21 6.86
CA PHE A 90 -11.83 8.44 6.44
C PHE A 90 -11.49 7.34 5.45
N PHE A 91 -10.80 7.66 4.35
CA PHE A 91 -10.51 6.71 3.28
C PHE A 91 -9.49 5.64 3.70
N ASN A 92 -8.42 6.00 4.40
CA ASN A 92 -7.42 5.05 4.88
C ASN A 92 -7.99 4.04 5.89
N LYS A 93 -8.99 4.45 6.68
CA LYS A 93 -9.67 3.58 7.63
C LYS A 93 -10.60 2.58 6.93
N ASN A 94 -11.37 3.03 5.94
CA ASN A 94 -12.52 2.31 5.41
C ASN A 94 -12.28 1.60 4.07
N PHE A 95 -11.25 2.01 3.32
CA PHE A 95 -10.99 1.51 1.96
C PHE A 95 -9.55 1.05 1.80
N ILE A 96 -9.31 0.26 0.76
CA ILE A 96 -8.02 0.11 0.12
C ILE A 96 -8.01 1.10 -1.03
N ASN A 97 -7.14 2.12 -0.97
CA ASN A 97 -7.09 3.16 -1.97
C ASN A 97 -6.04 2.81 -3.02
N VAL A 98 -6.38 2.92 -4.30
CA VAL A 98 -5.49 2.67 -5.42
C VAL A 98 -5.62 3.78 -6.46
N ALA A 99 -4.50 4.23 -7.01
CA ALA A 99 -4.46 5.20 -8.10
C ALA A 99 -3.81 4.55 -9.32
N LEU A 100 -4.48 4.60 -10.47
CA LEU A 100 -4.01 4.01 -11.72
C LEU A 100 -4.04 5.04 -12.86
N ASP A 101 -2.92 5.16 -13.58
CA ASP A 101 -2.89 5.87 -14.87
C ASP A 101 -3.55 4.98 -15.93
N MET A 102 -4.71 5.39 -16.41
CA MET A 102 -5.53 4.59 -17.35
C MET A 102 -4.87 4.38 -18.73
N GLU A 103 -3.72 5.01 -18.96
CA GLU A 103 -2.94 4.85 -20.19
C GLU A 103 -1.68 4.00 -19.97
N LYS A 104 -1.47 3.42 -18.75
CA LYS A 104 -0.28 2.64 -18.40
C LYS A 104 -0.60 1.39 -17.58
N GLY A 105 0.29 0.41 -17.68
CA GLY A 105 0.29 -0.77 -16.81
C GLY A 105 -1.08 -1.42 -16.64
N ASP A 106 -1.44 -1.71 -15.39
CA ASP A 106 -2.75 -2.30 -15.04
C ASP A 106 -3.93 -1.39 -15.41
N GLY A 107 -3.69 -0.06 -15.49
CA GLY A 107 -4.74 0.91 -15.78
C GLY A 107 -5.40 0.71 -17.14
N ILE A 108 -4.68 0.25 -18.17
CA ILE A 108 -5.23 -0.01 -19.51
C ILE A 108 -6.37 -1.04 -19.44
N ALA A 109 -6.10 -2.19 -18.83
CA ALA A 109 -7.08 -3.26 -18.69
C ALA A 109 -8.25 -2.87 -17.77
N VAL A 110 -7.98 -2.06 -16.74
CA VAL A 110 -8.98 -1.53 -15.83
C VAL A 110 -9.88 -0.50 -16.53
N ALA A 111 -9.31 0.37 -17.37
CA ALA A 111 -10.06 1.34 -18.17
C ALA A 111 -11.03 0.64 -19.14
N GLU A 112 -10.60 -0.42 -19.81
CA GLU A 112 -11.45 -1.25 -20.68
C GLU A 112 -12.55 -1.95 -19.88
N THR A 113 -12.20 -2.59 -18.76
CA THR A 113 -13.13 -3.34 -17.91
C THR A 113 -14.26 -2.46 -17.38
N TYR A 114 -13.92 -1.25 -16.92
CA TYR A 114 -14.88 -0.32 -16.34
C TYR A 114 -15.43 0.71 -17.33
N GLN A 115 -15.04 0.64 -18.60
CA GLN A 115 -15.44 1.56 -19.67
C GLN A 115 -15.18 3.03 -19.28
N VAL A 116 -14.00 3.29 -18.72
CA VAL A 116 -13.61 4.63 -18.28
C VAL A 116 -13.37 5.52 -19.51
N ASN A 117 -14.22 6.51 -19.72
CA ASN A 117 -14.22 7.39 -20.89
C ASN A 117 -14.09 8.88 -20.54
N ALA A 118 -13.86 9.20 -19.27
CA ALA A 118 -13.66 10.58 -18.77
C ALA A 118 -12.76 10.57 -17.55
N TYR A 119 -12.01 11.65 -17.34
CA TYR A 119 -11.06 11.76 -16.24
C TYR A 119 -11.22 13.04 -15.43
N PRO A 120 -11.11 12.95 -14.09
CA PRO A 120 -10.98 11.74 -13.31
C PRO A 120 -12.30 10.97 -13.25
N THR A 121 -12.23 9.63 -13.12
CA THR A 121 -13.35 8.81 -12.67
C THR A 121 -12.96 8.15 -11.34
N LEU A 122 -13.74 8.41 -10.31
CA LEU A 122 -13.55 7.83 -8.99
C LEU A 122 -14.52 6.66 -8.84
N ILE A 123 -14.02 5.48 -8.54
CA ILE A 123 -14.79 4.24 -8.50
C ILE A 123 -14.64 3.58 -7.14
N ILE A 124 -15.74 3.10 -6.57
CA ILE A 124 -15.72 2.20 -5.41
C ILE A 124 -16.13 0.82 -5.90
N THR A 125 -15.30 -0.19 -5.62
CA THR A 125 -15.58 -1.59 -5.94
C THR A 125 -15.56 -2.44 -4.69
N ASP A 126 -16.13 -3.65 -4.80
CA ASP A 126 -15.83 -4.72 -3.85
C ASP A 126 -14.42 -5.29 -4.08
N ALA A 127 -14.01 -6.26 -3.25
CA ALA A 127 -12.70 -6.89 -3.34
C ALA A 127 -12.52 -7.80 -4.58
N ASP A 128 -13.60 -8.16 -5.26
CA ASP A 128 -13.58 -8.91 -6.52
C ASP A 128 -13.47 -7.98 -7.73
N GLY A 129 -13.77 -6.69 -7.56
CA GLY A 129 -13.72 -5.66 -8.59
C GLY A 129 -15.09 -5.31 -9.16
N ASN A 130 -16.20 -5.75 -8.55
CA ASN A 130 -17.52 -5.32 -8.99
C ASN A 130 -17.79 -3.89 -8.55
N ILE A 131 -18.30 -3.05 -9.44
CA ILE A 131 -18.61 -1.65 -9.15
C ILE A 131 -19.75 -1.55 -8.13
N VAL A 132 -19.48 -0.86 -7.03
CA VAL A 132 -20.47 -0.49 -6.00
C VAL A 132 -21.02 0.93 -6.29
N SER A 133 -20.13 1.86 -6.64
CA SER A 133 -20.48 3.25 -6.97
C SER A 133 -19.39 3.91 -7.79
N TYR A 134 -19.73 4.94 -8.56
CA TYR A 134 -18.75 5.77 -9.24
C TYR A 134 -19.23 7.22 -9.39
N THR A 135 -18.27 8.13 -9.58
CA THR A 135 -18.50 9.53 -9.94
C THR A 135 -17.44 10.01 -10.91
N LYS A 136 -17.73 11.04 -11.71
CA LYS A 136 -16.81 11.61 -12.70
C LYS A 136 -16.54 13.08 -12.42
N GLY A 137 -15.32 13.51 -12.71
CA GLY A 137 -14.89 14.88 -12.56
C GLY A 137 -14.31 15.21 -11.17
N TYR A 138 -13.91 16.47 -11.03
CA TYR A 138 -13.38 16.99 -9.79
C TYR A 138 -14.45 17.12 -8.71
N ILE A 139 -14.13 16.68 -7.50
CA ILE A 139 -14.93 16.89 -6.30
C ILE A 139 -14.00 17.35 -5.15
N ASN A 140 -14.52 18.15 -4.22
CA ASN A 140 -13.76 18.58 -3.05
C ASN A 140 -13.73 17.49 -1.97
N ALA A 141 -12.99 17.72 -0.87
CA ALA A 141 -12.79 16.73 0.19
C ALA A 141 -14.10 16.32 0.89
N GLU A 142 -15.01 17.26 1.14
CA GLU A 142 -16.31 16.99 1.76
C GLU A 142 -17.18 16.09 0.85
N GLN A 143 -17.28 16.45 -0.44
CA GLN A 143 -17.99 15.66 -1.43
C GLN A 143 -17.38 14.26 -1.60
N LEU A 144 -16.06 14.15 -1.52
CA LEU A 144 -15.36 12.86 -1.58
C LEU A 144 -15.72 11.97 -0.39
N ILE A 145 -15.76 12.52 0.83
CA ILE A 145 -16.18 11.80 2.03
C ILE A 145 -17.63 11.32 1.89
N GLU A 146 -18.55 12.16 1.41
CA GLU A 146 -19.94 11.78 1.17
C GLU A 146 -20.05 10.66 0.12
N PHE A 147 -19.28 10.74 -0.96
CA PHE A 147 -19.20 9.66 -1.95
C PHE A 147 -18.72 8.34 -1.31
N GLY A 148 -17.70 8.39 -0.46
CA GLY A 148 -17.22 7.21 0.27
C GLY A 148 -18.28 6.63 1.21
N LYS A 149 -18.99 7.46 1.99
CA LYS A 149 -20.10 7.03 2.87
C LYS A 149 -21.20 6.36 2.07
N TYR A 150 -21.57 6.94 0.93
CA TYR A 150 -22.56 6.35 0.03
C TYR A 150 -22.13 4.96 -0.46
N GLY A 151 -20.88 4.80 -0.89
CA GLY A 151 -20.34 3.50 -1.30
C GLY A 151 -20.43 2.45 -0.19
N LEU A 152 -20.03 2.80 1.04
CA LEU A 152 -20.14 1.91 2.20
C LEU A 152 -21.58 1.48 2.47
N SER A 153 -22.55 2.39 2.34
CA SER A 153 -23.97 2.10 2.55
C SER A 153 -24.56 1.11 1.54
N LYS A 154 -23.96 0.99 0.36
CA LYS A 154 -24.38 0.06 -0.71
C LYS A 154 -23.82 -1.35 -0.53
N SER A 155 -22.67 -1.49 0.11
CA SER A 155 -22.00 -2.78 0.31
C SER A 155 -22.57 -3.59 1.47
N THR A 156 -23.37 -3.00 2.35
CA THR A 156 -23.97 -3.64 3.54
C THR A 156 -25.32 -4.31 3.27
N LYS A 157 -25.71 -4.49 2.01
CA LYS A 157 -26.98 -5.14 1.63
C LYS A 157 -26.77 -6.50 1.01
#